data_e4c5aff981a4aff4cec4672c20f6a720
#
_entry.id   e4c5aff981a4aff4cec4672c20f6a720
#
_cell.length_a   1.000
_cell.length_b   1.000
_cell.length_c   1.000
_cell.angle_alpha   90.00
_cell.angle_beta   90.00
_cell.angle_gamma   90.00
#
_symmetry.space_group_name_H-M   'P 1'
#
loop_
_entity.id
_entity.type
_entity.pdbx_description
1 polymer ?
#
loop_
_entity_poly.entity_id
_entity_poly.type
_entity_poly.pdbx_seq_one_letter_code
_entity_poly.pdbx_strand_id
1 'polypeptide(L)'
;HGPLLDSAKYYAHLDGHWRSAPAPTGSFFDSMVSRFDLFKEHAGIDLQSLFPPNNNRDSNLINDWDWEAFLIAAEKLYKVGKPFGGTIAATPDSRWLAALFTSYGAELVNKDGEITVDSDEVRQVLEYMSKLTQFMPESIYAWDDSSNNRWIISGEGSSIFNPASAWAVAKRDNPKIAKNLWHHDVPRGPKGRYRPDNSQFWGLWDFAENKSAAKDLLRYIAERPVVDACIKASQGYDIPLI
;
A
#
# COMPACT_ATOMS: atom_id res chain seq x y z
N HIS A 1 -0.16 27.26 -1.17
CA HIS A 1 -0.17 25.83 -1.47
C HIS A 1 1.01 25.50 -2.38
N GLY A 2 1.61 24.32 -2.21
CA GLY A 2 2.69 23.82 -3.05
C GLY A 2 2.19 23.25 -4.40
N PRO A 3 3.10 22.73 -5.24
CA PRO A 3 2.70 22.05 -6.46
C PRO A 3 1.99 20.74 -6.11
N LEU A 4 0.91 20.45 -6.83
CA LEU A 4 0.19 19.19 -6.70
C LEU A 4 1.03 18.04 -7.27
N LEU A 5 0.90 16.87 -6.66
CA LEU A 5 1.42 15.63 -7.23
C LEU A 5 0.77 15.34 -8.60
N ASP A 6 1.50 14.70 -9.48
CA ASP A 6 1.00 14.38 -10.84
C ASP A 6 -0.18 13.40 -10.78
N SER A 7 -0.20 12.47 -9.82
CA SER A 7 -1.36 11.61 -9.54
C SER A 7 -2.60 12.43 -9.19
N ALA A 8 -2.46 13.49 -8.38
CA ALA A 8 -3.58 14.36 -8.02
C ALA A 8 -4.16 15.07 -9.24
N LYS A 9 -3.30 15.54 -10.15
CA LYS A 9 -3.77 16.13 -11.43
C LYS A 9 -4.45 15.10 -12.31
N TYR A 10 -3.86 13.91 -12.43
CA TYR A 10 -4.39 12.85 -13.27
C TYR A 10 -5.82 12.46 -12.88
N TYR A 11 -6.10 12.28 -11.59
CA TYR A 11 -7.41 11.85 -11.11
C TYR A 11 -8.44 12.98 -10.98
N ALA A 12 -8.01 14.21 -10.68
CA ALA A 12 -8.92 15.30 -10.37
C ALA A 12 -9.23 16.22 -11.56
N HIS A 13 -8.45 16.15 -12.63
CA HIS A 13 -8.58 17.04 -13.80
C HIS A 13 -8.97 16.24 -15.04
N LEU A 14 -10.23 16.40 -15.46
CA LEU A 14 -10.83 15.70 -16.60
C LEU A 14 -11.39 16.73 -17.60
N ASP A 15 -11.14 16.50 -18.89
CA ASP A 15 -11.66 17.35 -19.99
C ASP A 15 -11.35 18.84 -19.81
N GLY A 16 -10.13 19.16 -19.34
CA GLY A 16 -9.71 20.54 -19.10
C GLY A 16 -10.30 21.18 -17.83
N HIS A 17 -11.01 20.43 -16.99
CA HIS A 17 -11.67 20.95 -15.81
C HIS A 17 -11.32 20.19 -14.55
N TRP A 18 -11.17 20.90 -13.43
CA TRP A 18 -11.09 20.30 -12.11
C TRP A 18 -12.46 19.77 -11.69
N ARG A 19 -12.56 18.49 -11.43
CA ARG A 19 -13.77 17.78 -11.01
C ARG A 19 -13.84 17.56 -9.51
N SER A 20 -12.69 17.60 -8.84
CA SER A 20 -12.57 17.41 -7.40
C SER A 20 -11.36 18.16 -6.86
N ALA A 21 -11.32 18.40 -5.56
CA ALA A 21 -10.16 18.96 -4.87
C ALA A 21 -9.37 17.81 -4.23
N PRO A 22 -8.03 17.80 -4.32
CA PRO A 22 -7.23 16.86 -3.55
C PRO A 22 -7.57 16.98 -2.07
N ALA A 23 -7.79 15.85 -1.41
CA ALA A 23 -8.04 15.86 0.03
C ALA A 23 -6.79 16.29 0.78
N PRO A 24 -6.91 17.17 1.78
CA PRO A 24 -5.77 17.62 2.55
C PRO A 24 -5.21 16.53 3.48
N THR A 25 -5.98 15.46 3.70
CA THR A 25 -5.62 14.30 4.53
C THR A 25 -6.26 13.03 3.95
N GLY A 26 -5.85 11.86 4.44
CA GLY A 26 -6.44 10.57 4.04
C GLY A 26 -5.79 9.92 2.83
N SER A 27 -4.81 10.58 2.19
CA SER A 27 -4.04 9.97 1.11
C SER A 27 -2.86 9.19 1.68
N PHE A 28 -2.49 8.09 1.01
CA PHE A 28 -1.34 7.27 1.40
C PHE A 28 -0.80 6.46 0.22
N PHE A 29 0.44 6.01 0.36
CA PHE A 29 1.02 4.98 -0.50
C PHE A 29 1.02 3.65 0.24
N ASP A 30 0.59 2.60 -0.41
CA ASP A 30 0.70 1.27 0.17
C ASP A 30 2.17 0.86 0.29
N SER A 31 2.47 0.21 1.39
CA SER A 31 3.78 -0.34 1.71
C SER A 31 3.61 -1.77 2.22
N MET A 32 4.69 -2.46 2.45
CA MET A 32 4.66 -3.67 3.26
C MET A 32 4.78 -3.31 4.74
N VAL A 33 4.11 -4.10 5.56
CA VAL A 33 4.26 -4.12 7.01
C VAL A 33 4.67 -5.51 7.43
N SER A 34 5.85 -5.64 8.01
CA SER A 34 6.41 -6.95 8.33
C SER A 34 6.91 -7.04 9.75
N ARG A 35 6.83 -8.23 10.32
CA ARG A 35 7.49 -8.63 11.55
C ARG A 35 8.97 -8.77 11.27
N PHE A 36 9.74 -7.68 11.47
CA PHE A 36 11.17 -7.67 11.17
C PHE A 36 11.96 -8.71 11.96
N ASP A 37 11.52 -9.04 13.17
CA ASP A 37 12.07 -10.10 14.00
C ASP A 37 11.94 -11.47 13.31
N LEU A 38 10.77 -11.83 12.80
CA LEU A 38 10.54 -13.09 12.09
C LEU A 38 11.31 -13.17 10.77
N PHE A 39 11.36 -12.07 10.02
CA PHE A 39 12.14 -12.00 8.79
C PHE A 39 13.62 -12.21 9.04
N LYS A 40 14.17 -11.61 10.09
CA LYS A 40 15.58 -11.77 10.45
C LYS A 40 15.88 -13.18 10.92
N GLU A 41 15.05 -13.73 11.79
CA GLU A 41 15.27 -15.05 12.40
C GLU A 41 15.08 -16.20 11.40
N HIS A 42 14.00 -16.18 10.60
CA HIS A 42 13.60 -17.32 9.80
C HIS A 42 13.90 -17.15 8.31
N ALA A 43 13.82 -15.94 7.76
CA ALA A 43 14.13 -15.68 6.37
C ALA A 43 15.60 -15.26 6.14
N GLY A 44 16.30 -14.79 7.17
CA GLY A 44 17.66 -14.28 7.07
C GLY A 44 17.73 -12.87 6.49
N ILE A 45 16.62 -12.11 6.53
CA ILE A 45 16.49 -10.76 5.94
C ILE A 45 16.39 -9.72 7.07
N ASP A 46 17.36 -8.82 7.15
CA ASP A 46 17.34 -7.69 8.07
C ASP A 46 16.63 -6.49 7.44
N LEU A 47 15.30 -6.43 7.58
CA LEU A 47 14.46 -5.38 7.00
C LEU A 47 14.82 -3.97 7.49
N GLN A 48 15.33 -3.84 8.73
CA GLN A 48 15.69 -2.53 9.28
C GLN A 48 16.99 -1.99 8.68
N SER A 49 17.93 -2.88 8.38
CA SER A 49 19.15 -2.51 7.65
C SER A 49 18.88 -2.23 6.18
N LEU A 50 17.95 -2.98 5.58
CA LEU A 50 17.56 -2.83 4.18
C LEU A 50 16.79 -1.51 3.93
N PHE A 51 15.93 -1.14 4.88
CA PHE A 51 15.06 0.03 4.82
C PHE A 51 15.22 0.89 6.09
N PRO A 52 16.35 1.54 6.29
CA PRO A 52 16.60 2.36 7.48
C PRO A 52 15.70 3.60 7.49
N PRO A 53 15.34 4.13 8.68
CA PRO A 53 14.41 5.25 8.82
C PRO A 53 14.96 6.58 8.31
N ASN A 54 16.27 6.70 8.18
CA ASN A 54 16.98 7.92 7.77
C ASN A 54 17.17 8.07 6.26
N ASN A 55 16.52 7.25 5.45
CA ASN A 55 16.66 7.20 3.99
C ASN A 55 18.10 6.96 3.46
N ASN A 56 19.04 6.64 4.32
CA ASN A 56 20.41 6.27 3.90
C ASN A 56 20.43 4.81 3.42
N ARG A 57 19.78 4.59 2.29
CA ARG A 57 19.55 3.25 1.72
C ARG A 57 20.70 2.86 0.80
N ASP A 58 21.21 1.65 0.97
CA ASP A 58 22.11 1.05 -0.02
C ASP A 58 21.31 0.56 -1.22
N SER A 59 21.50 1.20 -2.37
CA SER A 59 20.79 0.88 -3.60
C SER A 59 21.02 -0.57 -4.08
N ASN A 60 22.18 -1.15 -3.81
CA ASN A 60 22.48 -2.53 -4.18
C ASN A 60 21.66 -3.51 -3.34
N LEU A 61 21.67 -3.32 -2.02
CA LEU A 61 20.90 -4.17 -1.10
C LEU A 61 19.39 -4.07 -1.33
N ILE A 62 18.88 -2.86 -1.62
CA ILE A 62 17.46 -2.67 -1.93
C ILE A 62 17.06 -3.36 -3.24
N ASN A 63 17.96 -3.42 -4.22
CA ASN A 63 17.67 -4.06 -5.49
C ASN A 63 17.51 -5.58 -5.37
N ASP A 64 18.14 -6.19 -4.36
CA ASP A 64 17.99 -7.61 -4.06
C ASP A 64 16.64 -7.93 -3.39
N TRP A 65 15.90 -6.91 -2.92
CA TRP A 65 14.53 -7.07 -2.44
C TRP A 65 13.56 -7.05 -3.63
N ASP A 66 13.44 -8.20 -4.27
CA ASP A 66 12.56 -8.45 -5.42
C ASP A 66 11.48 -9.51 -5.09
N TRP A 67 10.60 -9.77 -6.05
CA TRP A 67 9.51 -10.72 -5.86
C TRP A 67 10.01 -12.17 -5.67
N GLU A 68 11.19 -12.53 -6.18
CA GLU A 68 11.77 -13.86 -5.93
C GLU A 68 12.29 -13.96 -4.49
N ALA A 69 13.00 -12.95 -4.01
CA ALA A 69 13.43 -12.89 -2.61
C ALA A 69 12.22 -12.92 -1.66
N PHE A 70 11.13 -12.23 -2.02
CA PHE A 70 9.90 -12.26 -1.25
C PHE A 70 9.24 -13.65 -1.26
N LEU A 71 9.19 -14.35 -2.39
CA LEU A 71 8.65 -15.71 -2.48
C LEU A 71 9.42 -16.68 -1.59
N ILE A 72 10.76 -16.61 -1.63
CA ILE A 72 11.63 -17.43 -0.77
C ILE A 72 11.39 -17.13 0.72
N ALA A 73 11.22 -15.86 1.07
CA ALA A 73 10.90 -15.46 2.44
C ALA A 73 9.52 -15.96 2.86
N ALA A 74 8.51 -15.84 1.99
CA ALA A 74 7.15 -16.32 2.25
C ALA A 74 7.12 -17.83 2.52
N GLU A 75 7.84 -18.62 1.71
CA GLU A 75 7.98 -20.07 1.93
C GLU A 75 8.59 -20.39 3.30
N LYS A 76 9.71 -19.73 3.65
CA LYS A 76 10.39 -19.96 4.93
C LYS A 76 9.49 -19.61 6.12
N LEU A 77 8.78 -18.48 6.03
CA LEU A 77 7.89 -18.01 7.08
C LEU A 77 6.63 -18.89 7.19
N TYR A 78 6.10 -19.38 6.07
CA TYR A 78 5.02 -20.36 6.05
C TYR A 78 5.39 -21.65 6.79
N LYS A 79 6.60 -22.19 6.55
CA LYS A 79 7.11 -23.42 7.19
C LYS A 79 7.20 -23.33 8.72
N VAL A 80 7.33 -22.12 9.26
CA VAL A 80 7.33 -21.89 10.72
C VAL A 80 5.96 -21.41 11.24
N GLY A 81 4.90 -21.54 10.45
CA GLY A 81 3.54 -21.18 10.84
C GLY A 81 3.30 -19.67 10.93
N LYS A 82 4.06 -18.88 10.17
CA LYS A 82 3.94 -17.41 10.11
C LYS A 82 3.77 -16.93 8.66
N PRO A 83 2.71 -17.34 7.95
CA PRO A 83 2.55 -17.01 6.55
C PRO A 83 2.33 -15.53 6.30
N PHE A 84 2.67 -15.11 5.09
CA PHE A 84 2.27 -13.82 4.54
C PHE A 84 0.74 -13.74 4.38
N GLY A 85 0.16 -12.59 4.72
CA GLY A 85 -1.27 -12.33 4.57
C GLY A 85 -1.52 -11.19 3.58
N GLY A 86 -2.00 -11.54 2.40
CA GLY A 86 -2.44 -10.57 1.39
C GLY A 86 -3.77 -10.98 0.82
N THR A 87 -4.79 -10.12 0.92
CA THR A 87 -6.09 -10.46 0.34
C THR A 87 -6.02 -10.50 -1.19
N ILE A 88 -6.65 -11.49 -1.78
CA ILE A 88 -6.89 -11.62 -3.22
C ILE A 88 -8.39 -11.72 -3.53
N ALA A 89 -9.23 -11.40 -2.54
CA ALA A 89 -10.67 -11.24 -2.70
C ALA A 89 -11.02 -9.92 -3.42
N ALA A 90 -12.26 -9.75 -3.82
CA ALA A 90 -12.74 -8.54 -4.49
C ALA A 90 -12.95 -7.39 -3.48
N THR A 91 -11.87 -6.89 -2.92
CA THR A 91 -11.84 -5.78 -1.95
C THR A 91 -10.78 -4.73 -2.34
N PRO A 92 -10.90 -3.47 -1.87
CA PRO A 92 -9.87 -2.45 -2.09
C PRO A 92 -8.47 -2.85 -1.62
N ASP A 93 -8.35 -3.67 -0.59
CA ASP A 93 -7.04 -4.12 -0.06
C ASP A 93 -6.31 -5.11 -0.99
N SER A 94 -6.96 -5.58 -2.07
CA SER A 94 -6.30 -6.34 -3.14
C SER A 94 -5.44 -5.48 -4.07
N ARG A 95 -5.41 -4.14 -3.89
CA ARG A 95 -4.63 -3.22 -4.74
C ARG A 95 -3.13 -3.47 -4.73
N TRP A 96 -2.58 -4.20 -3.75
CA TRP A 96 -1.18 -4.63 -3.78
C TRP A 96 -0.84 -5.45 -5.03
N LEU A 97 -1.83 -6.14 -5.62
CA LEU A 97 -1.68 -6.83 -6.90
C LEU A 97 -1.29 -5.85 -8.02
N ALA A 98 -1.76 -4.59 -7.96
CA ALA A 98 -1.36 -3.58 -8.94
C ALA A 98 0.17 -3.33 -8.90
N ALA A 99 0.79 -3.34 -7.72
CA ALA A 99 2.25 -3.24 -7.60
C ALA A 99 2.96 -4.42 -8.28
N LEU A 100 2.44 -5.63 -8.07
CA LEU A 100 2.96 -6.84 -8.70
C LEU A 100 2.81 -6.76 -10.23
N PHE A 101 1.59 -6.53 -10.75
CA PHE A 101 1.33 -6.43 -12.18
C PHE A 101 2.21 -5.36 -12.84
N THR A 102 2.20 -4.13 -12.33
CA THR A 102 2.99 -3.03 -12.89
C THR A 102 4.50 -3.33 -12.87
N SER A 103 4.98 -4.00 -11.82
CA SER A 103 6.41 -4.34 -11.69
C SER A 103 6.89 -5.38 -12.72
N TYR A 104 5.97 -6.17 -13.28
CA TYR A 104 6.22 -7.07 -14.40
C TYR A 104 5.93 -6.42 -15.77
N GLY A 105 5.31 -5.24 -15.77
CA GLY A 105 4.81 -4.58 -17.00
C GLY A 105 3.52 -5.22 -17.51
N ALA A 106 2.80 -5.93 -16.65
CA ALA A 106 1.54 -6.56 -16.99
C ALA A 106 0.40 -5.53 -16.92
N GLU A 107 -0.34 -5.41 -17.99
CA GLU A 107 -1.52 -4.55 -18.10
C GLU A 107 -2.73 -5.39 -18.52
N LEU A 108 -3.88 -5.18 -17.88
CA LEU A 108 -5.13 -5.83 -18.30
C LEU A 108 -5.79 -5.07 -19.44
N VAL A 109 -5.65 -3.74 -19.42
CA VAL A 109 -6.08 -2.80 -20.46
C VAL A 109 -4.96 -1.78 -20.60
N ASN A 110 -4.53 -1.52 -21.82
CA ASN A 110 -3.49 -0.52 -22.09
C ASN A 110 -4.07 0.91 -22.13
N LYS A 111 -3.18 1.91 -22.26
CA LYS A 111 -3.54 3.35 -22.32
C LYS A 111 -4.46 3.71 -23.49
N ASP A 112 -4.52 2.91 -24.53
CA ASP A 112 -5.33 3.11 -25.73
C ASP A 112 -6.71 2.42 -25.61
N GLY A 113 -6.99 1.78 -24.45
CA GLY A 113 -8.24 1.09 -24.14
C GLY A 113 -8.33 -0.34 -24.71
N GLU A 114 -7.23 -0.89 -25.22
CA GLU A 114 -7.21 -2.24 -25.75
C GLU A 114 -7.01 -3.26 -24.61
N ILE A 115 -7.72 -4.37 -24.69
CA ILE A 115 -7.59 -5.47 -23.73
C ILE A 115 -6.29 -6.23 -23.99
N THR A 116 -5.40 -6.26 -23.01
CA THR A 116 -4.06 -6.87 -23.09
C THR A 116 -3.86 -8.01 -22.08
N VAL A 117 -4.95 -8.55 -21.56
CA VAL A 117 -4.94 -9.60 -20.54
C VAL A 117 -4.23 -10.88 -21.00
N ASP A 118 -4.24 -11.19 -22.28
CA ASP A 118 -3.52 -12.34 -22.88
C ASP A 118 -2.11 -11.95 -23.34
N SER A 119 -1.27 -11.58 -22.37
CA SER A 119 0.14 -11.24 -22.59
C SER A 119 1.07 -12.14 -21.78
N ASP A 120 2.33 -12.23 -22.19
CA ASP A 120 3.34 -13.01 -21.47
C ASP A 120 3.63 -12.42 -20.08
N GLU A 121 3.55 -11.10 -19.93
CA GLU A 121 3.70 -10.39 -18.66
C GLU A 121 2.59 -10.78 -17.68
N VAL A 122 1.34 -10.82 -18.13
CA VAL A 122 0.21 -11.28 -17.29
C VAL A 122 0.38 -12.75 -16.92
N ARG A 123 0.79 -13.60 -17.86
CA ARG A 123 1.07 -15.02 -17.60
C ARG A 123 2.14 -15.19 -16.51
N GLN A 124 3.24 -14.46 -16.59
CA GLN A 124 4.32 -14.50 -15.59
C GLN A 124 3.80 -14.11 -14.19
N VAL A 125 2.96 -13.08 -14.09
CA VAL A 125 2.34 -12.69 -12.81
C VAL A 125 1.44 -13.79 -12.27
N LEU A 126 0.61 -14.40 -13.10
CA LEU A 126 -0.28 -15.50 -12.68
C LEU A 126 0.50 -16.73 -12.23
N GLU A 127 1.58 -17.08 -12.91
CA GLU A 127 2.48 -18.18 -12.53
C GLU A 127 3.18 -17.87 -11.19
N TYR A 128 3.62 -16.62 -10.99
CA TYR A 128 4.17 -16.18 -9.72
C TYR A 128 3.12 -16.28 -8.60
N MET A 129 1.92 -15.79 -8.82
CA MET A 129 0.81 -15.87 -7.86
C MET A 129 0.45 -17.30 -7.51
N SER A 130 0.44 -18.20 -8.50
CA SER A 130 0.19 -19.64 -8.27
C SER A 130 1.22 -20.27 -7.32
N LYS A 131 2.47 -19.79 -7.32
CA LYS A 131 3.49 -20.21 -6.36
C LYS A 131 3.29 -19.56 -5.00
N LEU A 132 3.09 -18.23 -4.98
CA LEU A 132 2.98 -17.47 -3.73
C LEU A 132 1.79 -17.91 -2.87
N THR A 133 0.64 -18.17 -3.49
CA THR A 133 -0.58 -18.58 -2.76
C THR A 133 -0.43 -19.90 -2.02
N GLN A 134 0.52 -20.75 -2.38
CA GLN A 134 0.83 -21.98 -1.64
C GLN A 134 1.43 -21.69 -0.25
N PHE A 135 1.97 -20.50 -0.04
CA PHE A 135 2.59 -20.04 1.21
C PHE A 135 1.74 -19.00 1.95
N MET A 136 0.47 -18.89 1.58
CA MET A 136 -0.51 -17.99 2.20
C MET A 136 -1.60 -18.80 2.91
N PRO A 137 -2.33 -18.21 3.87
CA PRO A 137 -3.46 -18.90 4.49
C PRO A 137 -4.61 -19.04 3.48
N GLU A 138 -5.29 -20.18 3.49
CA GLU A 138 -6.42 -20.45 2.58
C GLU A 138 -7.55 -19.41 2.70
N SER A 139 -7.70 -18.81 3.87
CA SER A 139 -8.74 -17.81 4.14
C SER A 139 -8.62 -16.50 3.34
N ILE A 140 -7.47 -16.22 2.68
CA ILE A 140 -7.23 -14.99 1.91
C ILE A 140 -8.26 -14.71 0.82
N TYR A 141 -8.89 -15.75 0.28
CA TYR A 141 -9.91 -15.64 -0.76
C TYR A 141 -11.24 -15.05 -0.26
N ALA A 142 -11.44 -15.02 1.07
CA ALA A 142 -12.64 -14.50 1.72
C ALA A 142 -12.35 -13.29 2.63
N TRP A 143 -11.13 -12.72 2.55
CA TRP A 143 -10.76 -11.58 3.38
C TRP A 143 -11.49 -10.31 2.95
N ASP A 144 -11.86 -9.51 3.95
CA ASP A 144 -12.33 -8.13 3.81
C ASP A 144 -11.18 -7.11 4.01
N ASP A 145 -11.48 -5.82 3.89
CA ASP A 145 -10.51 -4.72 4.01
C ASP A 145 -9.86 -4.60 5.40
N SER A 146 -10.37 -5.29 6.41
CA SER A 146 -9.81 -5.28 7.77
C SER A 146 -9.06 -6.57 8.13
N SER A 147 -9.14 -7.59 7.28
CA SER A 147 -8.59 -8.91 7.56
C SER A 147 -7.07 -8.92 7.64
N ASN A 148 -6.38 -8.20 6.75
CA ASN A 148 -4.93 -8.05 6.75
C ASN A 148 -4.45 -7.41 8.06
N ASN A 149 -5.13 -6.36 8.54
CA ASN A 149 -4.82 -5.73 9.83
C ASN A 149 -5.00 -6.71 10.99
N ARG A 150 -6.13 -7.41 11.04
CA ARG A 150 -6.37 -8.42 12.07
C ARG A 150 -5.29 -9.50 12.06
N TRP A 151 -4.89 -9.96 10.87
CA TRP A 151 -3.87 -10.97 10.66
C TRP A 151 -2.51 -10.60 11.25
N ILE A 152 -2.01 -9.41 10.94
CA ILE A 152 -0.71 -8.98 11.46
C ILE A 152 -0.76 -8.65 12.95
N ILE A 153 -1.87 -8.06 13.44
CA ILE A 153 -2.05 -7.64 14.84
C ILE A 153 -2.25 -8.83 15.77
N SER A 154 -2.88 -9.91 15.29
CA SER A 154 -3.02 -11.15 16.06
C SER A 154 -1.67 -11.82 16.32
N GLY A 155 -0.67 -11.56 15.47
CA GLY A 155 0.63 -12.23 15.48
C GLY A 155 0.63 -13.57 14.76
N GLU A 156 -0.43 -13.92 14.06
CA GLU A 156 -0.52 -15.13 13.23
C GLU A 156 0.34 -15.02 11.98
N GLY A 157 0.44 -13.81 11.41
CA GLY A 157 1.19 -13.55 10.19
C GLY A 157 2.54 -12.89 10.39
N SER A 158 3.35 -12.98 9.35
CA SER A 158 4.67 -12.34 9.28
C SER A 158 4.65 -10.99 8.57
N SER A 159 3.78 -10.81 7.59
CA SER A 159 3.72 -9.59 6.78
C SER A 159 2.36 -9.43 6.09
N ILE A 160 2.07 -8.19 5.74
CA ILE A 160 0.89 -7.77 4.96
C ILE A 160 1.30 -6.61 4.04
N PHE A 161 0.47 -6.33 3.03
CA PHE A 161 0.49 -5.03 2.34
C PHE A 161 -0.53 -4.13 3.03
N ASN A 162 -0.05 -2.98 3.54
CA ASN A 162 -0.90 -1.98 4.18
C ASN A 162 -0.14 -0.66 4.38
N PRO A 163 -0.83 0.47 4.43
CA PRO A 163 -0.24 1.74 4.88
C PRO A 163 0.02 1.74 6.39
N ALA A 164 0.48 2.87 6.91
CA ALA A 164 0.87 3.03 8.32
C ALA A 164 -0.25 2.77 9.34
N SER A 165 -1.50 2.64 8.89
CA SER A 165 -2.65 2.30 9.76
C SER A 165 -2.46 0.98 10.51
N ALA A 166 -1.81 0.00 9.90
CA ALA A 166 -1.55 -1.29 10.56
C ALA A 166 -0.72 -1.13 11.83
N TRP A 167 0.33 -0.29 11.77
CA TRP A 167 1.14 0.00 12.95
C TRP A 167 0.38 0.83 13.98
N ALA A 168 -0.39 1.84 13.54
CA ALA A 168 -1.17 2.69 14.43
C ALA A 168 -2.21 1.87 15.23
N VAL A 169 -2.92 0.97 14.54
CA VAL A 169 -3.88 0.05 15.20
C VAL A 169 -3.15 -0.96 16.09
N ALA A 170 -2.05 -1.55 15.64
CA ALA A 170 -1.26 -2.47 16.44
C ALA A 170 -0.72 -1.81 17.72
N LYS A 171 -0.28 -0.55 17.63
CA LYS A 171 0.20 0.21 18.79
C LYS A 171 -0.87 0.38 19.87
N ARG A 172 -2.13 0.56 19.46
CA ARG A 172 -3.27 0.66 20.36
C ARG A 172 -3.70 -0.70 20.92
N ASP A 173 -3.84 -1.71 20.06
CA ASP A 173 -4.55 -2.95 20.38
C ASP A 173 -3.60 -4.09 20.79
N ASN A 174 -2.36 -4.11 20.27
CA ASN A 174 -1.35 -5.10 20.62
C ASN A 174 0.07 -4.50 20.58
N PRO A 175 0.46 -3.71 21.60
CA PRO A 175 1.77 -3.05 21.64
C PRO A 175 2.97 -3.99 21.57
N LYS A 176 2.81 -5.25 21.95
CA LYS A 176 3.88 -6.26 21.84
C LYS A 176 4.19 -6.58 20.37
N ILE A 177 3.17 -6.72 19.55
CA ILE A 177 3.33 -6.92 18.11
C ILE A 177 3.83 -5.63 17.45
N ALA A 178 3.26 -4.47 17.80
CA ALA A 178 3.65 -3.18 17.22
C ALA A 178 5.17 -2.89 17.30
N LYS A 179 5.82 -3.31 18.40
CA LYS A 179 7.27 -3.15 18.59
C LYS A 179 8.12 -3.91 17.56
N ASN A 180 7.55 -4.94 16.96
CA ASN A 180 8.21 -5.81 16.00
C ASN A 180 7.73 -5.58 14.55
N LEU A 181 6.92 -4.55 14.32
CA LEU A 181 6.48 -4.17 12.98
C LEU A 181 7.42 -3.15 12.36
N TRP A 182 7.67 -3.33 11.07
CA TRP A 182 8.46 -2.42 10.26
C TRP A 182 7.79 -2.16 8.93
N HIS A 183 7.61 -0.89 8.59
CA HIS A 183 7.13 -0.47 7.29
C HIS A 183 8.30 -0.36 6.31
N HIS A 184 8.14 -0.93 5.13
CA HIS A 184 9.17 -0.92 4.12
C HIS A 184 8.60 -0.99 2.71
N ASP A 185 9.45 -0.76 1.72
CA ASP A 185 9.04 -0.80 0.32
C ASP A 185 8.62 -2.22 -0.12
N VAL A 186 7.74 -2.24 -1.11
CA VAL A 186 7.31 -3.47 -1.79
C VAL A 186 8.47 -4.09 -2.58
N PRO A 187 8.42 -5.38 -2.93
CA PRO A 187 9.43 -6.00 -3.78
C PRO A 187 9.51 -5.36 -5.17
N ARG A 188 10.69 -5.42 -5.76
CA ARG A 188 10.94 -5.00 -7.13
C ARG A 188 10.62 -6.12 -8.12
N GLY A 189 10.06 -5.79 -9.28
CA GLY A 189 9.96 -6.70 -10.41
C GLY A 189 10.91 -6.33 -11.56
N PRO A 190 10.82 -7.01 -12.71
CA PRO A 190 11.68 -6.78 -13.88
C PRO A 190 11.64 -5.34 -14.42
N LYS A 191 10.48 -4.68 -14.32
CA LYS A 191 10.26 -3.30 -14.80
C LYS A 191 10.46 -2.24 -13.73
N GLY A 192 10.68 -2.63 -12.48
CA GLY A 192 10.94 -1.69 -11.39
C GLY A 192 10.15 -1.99 -10.13
N ARG A 193 10.15 -1.01 -9.22
CA ARG A 193 9.43 -1.04 -7.94
C ARG A 193 8.30 -0.02 -7.98
N TYR A 194 7.08 -0.47 -7.75
CA TYR A 194 5.89 0.36 -7.81
C TYR A 194 5.07 0.20 -6.54
N ARG A 195 4.60 1.31 -5.99
CA ARG A 195 3.70 1.32 -4.85
C ARG A 195 2.33 1.81 -5.32
N PRO A 196 1.24 1.12 -4.95
CA PRO A 196 -0.10 1.64 -5.21
C PRO A 196 -0.29 2.97 -4.47
N ASP A 197 -0.85 3.94 -5.19
CA ASP A 197 -1.24 5.24 -4.67
C ASP A 197 -2.74 5.22 -4.35
N ASN A 198 -3.09 5.64 -3.14
CA ASN A 198 -4.46 5.87 -2.73
C ASN A 198 -4.67 7.35 -2.48
N SER A 199 -4.79 8.09 -3.56
CA SER A 199 -5.09 9.54 -3.53
C SER A 199 -6.57 9.75 -3.23
N GLN A 200 -6.87 10.54 -2.20
CA GLN A 200 -8.23 10.89 -1.82
C GLN A 200 -8.62 12.26 -2.39
N PHE A 201 -9.89 12.38 -2.79
CA PHE A 201 -10.43 13.59 -3.38
C PHE A 201 -11.79 13.94 -2.78
N TRP A 202 -12.05 15.23 -2.68
CA TRP A 202 -13.32 15.78 -2.22
C TRP A 202 -14.07 16.39 -3.38
N GLY A 203 -15.29 15.93 -3.61
CA GLY A 203 -16.20 16.47 -4.60
C GLY A 203 -17.47 17.02 -3.96
N LEU A 204 -18.10 17.97 -4.63
CA LEU A 204 -19.44 18.44 -4.28
C LEU A 204 -20.41 17.97 -5.34
N TRP A 205 -21.45 17.30 -4.90
CA TRP A 205 -22.53 16.91 -5.80
C TRP A 205 -23.20 18.12 -6.41
N ASP A 206 -23.52 18.04 -7.68
CA ASP A 206 -24.17 19.15 -8.39
C ASP A 206 -25.58 19.47 -7.86
N PHE A 207 -26.24 18.49 -7.30
CA PHE A 207 -27.54 18.62 -6.63
C PHE A 207 -27.47 19.07 -5.16
N ALA A 208 -26.27 19.29 -4.61
CA ALA A 208 -26.15 19.72 -3.22
C ALA A 208 -26.73 21.14 -3.02
N GLU A 209 -27.57 21.32 -1.98
CA GLU A 209 -28.22 22.59 -1.69
C GLU A 209 -27.26 23.61 -1.05
N ASN A 210 -26.35 23.17 -0.20
CA ASN A 210 -25.47 24.02 0.60
C ASN A 210 -24.04 24.13 0.03
N LYS A 211 -23.92 24.33 -1.30
CA LYS A 211 -22.60 24.36 -1.99
C LYS A 211 -21.64 25.40 -1.44
N SER A 212 -22.15 26.56 -1.03
CA SER A 212 -21.33 27.65 -0.45
C SER A 212 -20.69 27.19 0.85
N ALA A 213 -21.47 26.71 1.80
CA ALA A 213 -20.98 26.22 3.09
C ALA A 213 -20.02 25.03 2.93
N ALA A 214 -20.30 24.12 2.00
CA ALA A 214 -19.41 23.00 1.70
C ALA A 214 -18.06 23.48 1.14
N LYS A 215 -18.05 24.47 0.25
CA LYS A 215 -16.79 25.08 -0.24
C LYS A 215 -16.00 25.76 0.87
N ASP A 216 -16.67 26.43 1.78
CA ASP A 216 -16.02 27.10 2.93
C ASP A 216 -15.43 26.05 3.88
N LEU A 217 -16.14 24.95 4.11
CA LEU A 217 -15.59 23.80 4.87
C LEU A 217 -14.34 23.22 4.19
N LEU A 218 -14.39 22.99 2.87
CA LEU A 218 -13.22 22.47 2.13
C LEU A 218 -12.00 23.43 2.22
N ARG A 219 -12.23 24.74 2.17
CA ARG A 219 -11.16 25.72 2.35
C ARG A 219 -10.57 25.65 3.76
N TYR A 220 -11.43 25.58 4.79
CA TYR A 220 -11.01 25.51 6.18
C TYR A 220 -10.17 24.27 6.46
N ILE A 221 -10.62 23.07 6.03
CA ILE A 221 -9.87 21.83 6.27
C ILE A 221 -8.56 21.75 5.46
N ALA A 222 -8.41 22.55 4.40
CA ALA A 222 -7.19 22.68 3.62
C ALA A 222 -6.20 23.74 4.19
N GLU A 223 -6.56 24.46 5.24
CA GLU A 223 -5.66 25.39 5.91
C GLU A 223 -4.50 24.65 6.57
N ARG A 224 -3.29 25.18 6.42
CA ARG A 224 -2.07 24.55 6.95
C ARG A 224 -2.15 24.15 8.42
N PRO A 225 -2.67 24.98 9.35
CA PRO A 225 -2.78 24.59 10.76
C PRO A 225 -3.71 23.38 10.99
N VAL A 226 -4.78 23.27 10.19
CA VAL A 226 -5.74 22.15 10.27
C VAL A 226 -5.11 20.86 9.74
N VAL A 227 -4.44 20.95 8.59
CA VAL A 227 -3.69 19.81 8.00
C VAL A 227 -2.61 19.32 8.96
N ASP A 228 -1.82 20.21 9.54
CA ASP A 228 -0.78 19.85 10.51
C ASP A 228 -1.37 19.19 11.77
N ALA A 229 -2.53 19.64 12.23
CA ALA A 229 -3.24 19.02 13.35
C ALA A 229 -3.74 17.61 13.00
N CYS A 230 -4.27 17.40 11.79
CA CYS A 230 -4.69 16.07 11.30
C CYS A 230 -3.50 15.13 11.18
N ILE A 231 -2.40 15.57 10.58
CA ILE A 231 -1.17 14.75 10.45
C ILE A 231 -0.66 14.33 11.83
N LYS A 232 -0.64 15.26 12.79
CA LYS A 232 -0.24 14.97 14.17
C LYS A 232 -1.19 13.99 14.85
N ALA A 233 -2.50 14.15 14.67
CA ALA A 233 -3.51 13.27 15.26
C ALA A 233 -3.45 11.86 14.69
N SER A 234 -3.19 11.72 13.37
CA SER A 234 -3.00 10.44 12.70
C SER A 234 -1.62 9.81 12.95
N GLN A 235 -0.73 10.48 13.68
CA GLN A 235 0.66 10.05 13.91
C GLN A 235 1.46 9.86 12.60
N GLY A 236 1.17 10.67 11.59
CA GLY A 236 1.82 10.63 10.29
C GLY A 236 1.24 9.58 9.33
N TYR A 237 0.12 8.96 9.67
CA TYR A 237 -0.58 8.04 8.78
C TYR A 237 -1.13 8.76 7.55
N ASP A 238 -1.83 9.87 7.76
CA ASP A 238 -2.35 10.68 6.68
C ASP A 238 -1.27 11.60 6.11
N ILE A 239 -1.18 11.64 4.79
CA ILE A 239 -0.29 12.54 4.06
C ILE A 239 -1.11 13.46 3.15
N PRO A 240 -0.75 14.74 3.01
CA PRO A 240 -1.39 15.62 2.05
C PRO A 240 -0.87 15.34 0.63
N LEU A 241 -1.70 15.64 -0.39
CA LEU A 241 -1.34 15.57 -1.82
C LEU A 241 -0.71 16.87 -2.34
N ILE A 242 -0.29 17.76 -1.46
CA ILE A 242 0.27 19.11 -1.76
C ILE A 242 1.55 19.35 -0.95
#